data_01431349f68296c983c252d454cd673c
#
_entry.id   01431349f68296c983c252d454cd673c
#
_cell.length_a   1.000
_cell.length_b   1.000
_cell.length_c   1.000
_cell.angle_alpha   90.00
_cell.angle_beta   90.00
_cell.angle_gamma   90.00
#
_symmetry.space_group_name_H-M   'P 1'
#
loop_
_entity.id
_entity.type
_entity.pdbx_description
1 polymer ?
#
loop_
_entity_poly.entity_id
_entity_poly.type
_entity_poly.pdbx_seq_one_letter_code
_entity_poly.pdbx_strand_id
1 'polypeptide(L)'
;MNNYTNYVIAHKDFEWNTPQWYNDTFTQISTHKVKSNLKNSIVIDTDYDDKLYGEITYVDWILKNCKTPLVSINHYRRILNAPVIGQPVFSKPINLLVTMYDHFSACHSKKLIDDFIASLADDNLKKLVTEGMQQKVIIPYNLFSGPLQVLAQWYNFVAQPIIEFMKGIKNVEKYVKESGALDYNSARNNSIEYQKRIAAFLSERMSTIFWTRVCQGVPGEVSLLEDNQHI
;
A
#
# COMPACT_ATOMS: atom_id res chain seq x y z
N MET A 1 2.29 -13.23 26.59
CA MET A 1 1.61 -12.22 25.73
C MET A 1 2.22 -12.34 24.35
N ASN A 2 1.41 -12.42 23.32
CA ASN A 2 1.94 -12.44 21.96
C ASN A 2 2.61 -11.08 21.67
N ASN A 3 3.88 -11.11 21.31
CA ASN A 3 4.64 -9.88 20.99
C ASN A 3 4.36 -9.36 19.57
N TYR A 4 3.32 -9.90 18.91
CA TYR A 4 3.08 -9.61 17.51
C TYR A 4 1.58 -9.71 17.14
N THR A 5 1.15 -8.86 16.20
CA THR A 5 -0.20 -8.85 15.64
C THR A 5 -0.14 -8.97 14.12
N ASN A 6 -0.98 -9.84 13.58
CA ASN A 6 -1.04 -10.17 12.15
C ASN A 6 -2.34 -9.63 11.56
N TYR A 7 -2.28 -8.56 10.76
CA TYR A 7 -3.44 -7.95 10.15
C TYR A 7 -3.64 -8.41 8.71
N VAL A 8 -4.91 -8.52 8.31
CA VAL A 8 -5.34 -8.73 6.94
C VAL A 8 -6.30 -7.63 6.54
N ILE A 9 -5.90 -6.84 5.57
CA ILE A 9 -6.74 -5.80 4.99
C ILE A 9 -7.74 -6.45 4.03
N ALA A 10 -9.03 -6.18 4.22
CA ALA A 10 -10.10 -6.68 3.38
C ALA A 10 -11.11 -5.58 3.03
N HIS A 11 -11.50 -5.51 1.77
CA HIS A 11 -12.51 -4.58 1.26
C HIS A 11 -13.66 -5.29 0.53
N LYS A 12 -13.68 -6.62 0.53
CA LYS A 12 -14.78 -7.48 0.06
C LYS A 12 -14.77 -8.81 0.79
N ASP A 13 -15.89 -9.50 0.76
CA ASP A 13 -16.04 -10.85 1.32
C ASP A 13 -15.02 -11.81 0.71
N PHE A 14 -14.46 -12.69 1.55
CA PHE A 14 -13.49 -13.70 1.13
C PHE A 14 -13.54 -14.93 2.05
N GLU A 15 -13.03 -16.04 1.54
CA GLU A 15 -12.85 -17.26 2.30
C GLU A 15 -11.50 -17.89 1.92
N TRP A 16 -10.68 -18.18 2.93
CA TRP A 16 -9.41 -18.84 2.72
C TRP A 16 -9.56 -20.34 2.82
N ASN A 17 -9.05 -21.06 1.84
CA ASN A 17 -8.95 -22.51 1.85
C ASN A 17 -7.65 -22.97 2.57
N THR A 18 -7.50 -22.52 3.82
CA THR A 18 -6.36 -22.82 4.71
C THR A 18 -6.87 -23.39 6.02
N PRO A 19 -6.02 -24.15 6.76
CA PRO A 19 -6.43 -24.72 8.05
C PRO A 19 -6.90 -23.64 9.04
N GLN A 20 -7.95 -23.91 9.80
CA GLN A 20 -8.55 -22.94 10.73
C GLN A 20 -7.53 -22.42 11.78
N TRP A 21 -6.62 -23.26 12.28
CA TRP A 21 -5.57 -22.83 13.21
C TRP A 21 -4.67 -21.74 12.61
N TYR A 22 -4.43 -21.77 11.29
CA TYR A 22 -3.68 -20.72 10.58
C TYR A 22 -4.54 -19.44 10.46
N ASN A 23 -5.79 -19.56 10.07
CA ASN A 23 -6.72 -18.45 9.96
C ASN A 23 -6.89 -17.71 11.30
N ASP A 24 -6.89 -18.44 12.41
CA ASP A 24 -7.02 -17.90 13.77
C ASP A 24 -5.83 -17.02 14.19
N THR A 25 -4.72 -17.05 13.48
CA THR A 25 -3.55 -16.19 13.75
C THR A 25 -3.71 -14.78 13.20
N PHE A 26 -4.72 -14.52 12.36
CA PHE A 26 -4.94 -13.24 11.69
C PHE A 26 -6.12 -12.47 12.29
N THR A 27 -6.00 -11.15 12.25
CA THR A 27 -7.07 -10.23 12.54
C THR A 27 -7.44 -9.47 11.25
N GLN A 28 -8.64 -9.67 10.75
CA GLN A 28 -9.17 -8.90 9.63
C GLN A 28 -9.43 -7.46 10.07
N ILE A 29 -9.03 -6.51 9.24
CA ILE A 29 -9.41 -5.10 9.37
C ILE A 29 -10.04 -4.60 8.08
N SER A 30 -11.12 -3.84 8.19
CA SER A 30 -11.88 -3.31 7.06
C SER A 30 -12.57 -2.00 7.44
N THR A 31 -12.90 -1.14 6.48
CA THR A 31 -13.63 0.12 6.70
C THR A 31 -15.14 -0.08 6.72
N HIS A 32 -15.61 -1.25 6.33
CA HIS A 32 -17.03 -1.66 6.35
C HIS A 32 -17.14 -3.15 6.71
N LYS A 33 -18.35 -3.63 6.91
CA LYS A 33 -18.59 -5.03 7.26
C LYS A 33 -18.23 -5.95 6.08
N VAL A 34 -17.23 -6.81 6.30
CA VAL A 34 -16.73 -7.82 5.37
C VAL A 34 -16.86 -9.19 6.02
N LYS A 35 -17.41 -10.17 5.31
CA LYS A 35 -17.50 -11.56 5.78
C LYS A 35 -16.24 -12.32 5.42
N SER A 36 -15.74 -13.12 6.36
CA SER A 36 -14.64 -14.05 6.12
C SER A 36 -14.72 -15.24 7.08
N ASN A 37 -13.86 -16.24 6.85
CA ASN A 37 -13.65 -17.34 7.79
C ASN A 37 -12.54 -17.07 8.81
N LEU A 38 -12.10 -15.81 8.96
CA LEU A 38 -11.20 -15.40 10.03
C LEU A 38 -11.98 -15.21 11.33
N LYS A 39 -11.40 -15.68 12.44
CA LYS A 39 -12.01 -15.60 13.76
C LYS A 39 -12.14 -14.17 14.29
N ASN A 40 -11.14 -13.35 14.02
CA ASN A 40 -11.07 -11.98 14.52
C ASN A 40 -11.32 -11.00 13.38
N SER A 41 -12.28 -10.11 13.55
CA SER A 41 -12.62 -9.08 12.57
C SER A 41 -12.91 -7.75 13.28
N ILE A 42 -12.33 -6.66 12.75
CA ILE A 42 -12.51 -5.30 13.25
C ILE A 42 -12.93 -4.42 12.08
N VAL A 43 -14.07 -3.74 12.23
CA VAL A 43 -14.43 -2.62 11.37
C VAL A 43 -13.79 -1.39 11.96
N ILE A 44 -12.88 -0.77 11.22
CA ILE A 44 -12.11 0.40 11.68
C ILE A 44 -12.87 1.69 11.39
N ASP A 45 -12.73 2.64 12.30
CA ASP A 45 -13.14 4.03 12.09
C ASP A 45 -11.90 4.84 11.64
N THR A 46 -12.04 5.60 10.57
CA THR A 46 -10.92 6.29 9.93
C THR A 46 -11.38 7.53 9.16
N ASP A 47 -10.52 8.55 9.15
CA ASP A 47 -10.74 9.80 8.42
C ASP A 47 -10.42 9.66 6.90
N TYR A 48 -9.87 8.53 6.47
CA TYR A 48 -9.43 8.31 5.10
C TYR A 48 -10.33 7.33 4.35
N ASP A 49 -10.77 7.71 3.15
CA ASP A 49 -11.48 6.81 2.23
C ASP A 49 -10.51 5.76 1.66
N ASP A 50 -10.73 4.48 1.98
CA ASP A 50 -9.88 3.37 1.54
C ASP A 50 -9.87 3.18 0.02
N LYS A 51 -10.91 3.62 -0.70
CA LYS A 51 -10.93 3.62 -2.16
C LYS A 51 -9.94 4.61 -2.76
N LEU A 52 -9.64 5.71 -2.06
CA LEU A 52 -8.69 6.73 -2.50
C LEU A 52 -7.28 6.45 -1.98
N TYR A 53 -7.17 6.11 -0.69
CA TYR A 53 -5.90 6.03 0.04
C TYR A 53 -5.33 4.60 0.15
N GLY A 54 -6.14 3.57 -0.16
CA GLY A 54 -5.67 2.18 -0.08
C GLY A 54 -5.13 1.80 1.29
N GLU A 55 -3.97 1.18 1.34
CA GLU A 55 -3.33 0.69 2.56
C GLU A 55 -2.97 1.80 3.56
N ILE A 56 -2.80 3.05 3.12
CA ILE A 56 -2.52 4.20 4.02
C ILE A 56 -3.61 4.32 5.10
N THR A 57 -4.87 4.15 4.71
CA THR A 57 -6.03 4.17 5.62
C THR A 57 -5.85 3.22 6.81
N TYR A 58 -5.41 2.02 6.52
CA TYR A 58 -5.27 0.95 7.51
C TYR A 58 -4.01 1.11 8.37
N VAL A 59 -2.92 1.57 7.77
CA VAL A 59 -1.66 1.82 8.49
C VAL A 59 -1.83 2.91 9.53
N ASP A 60 -2.54 4.00 9.21
CA ASP A 60 -2.86 5.07 10.17
C ASP A 60 -3.60 4.51 11.40
N TRP A 61 -4.62 3.70 11.16
CA TRP A 61 -5.38 3.06 12.25
C TRP A 61 -4.51 2.08 13.06
N ILE A 62 -3.69 1.26 12.41
CA ILE A 62 -2.79 0.30 13.07
C ILE A 62 -1.83 1.03 13.99
N LEU A 63 -1.21 2.12 13.56
CA LEU A 63 -0.27 2.90 14.37
C LEU A 63 -0.94 3.49 15.63
N LYS A 64 -2.21 3.85 15.55
CA LYS A 64 -2.98 4.38 16.69
C LYS A 64 -3.45 3.28 17.66
N ASN A 65 -3.68 2.05 17.18
CA ASN A 65 -4.42 1.02 17.93
C ASN A 65 -3.60 -0.24 18.25
N CYS A 66 -2.56 -0.57 17.48
CA CYS A 66 -1.73 -1.75 17.72
C CYS A 66 -0.95 -1.61 19.02
N LYS A 67 -1.00 -2.66 19.87
CA LYS A 67 -0.31 -2.68 21.17
C LYS A 67 0.92 -3.58 21.19
N THR A 68 1.19 -4.28 20.10
CA THR A 68 2.34 -5.18 20.02
C THR A 68 3.52 -4.47 19.34
N PRO A 69 4.77 -4.78 19.74
CA PRO A 69 5.95 -4.16 19.14
C PRO A 69 6.24 -4.65 17.71
N LEU A 70 5.66 -5.79 17.33
CA LEU A 70 5.80 -6.37 16.00
C LEU A 70 4.42 -6.48 15.34
N VAL A 71 4.38 -6.22 14.04
CA VAL A 71 3.15 -6.24 13.25
C VAL A 71 3.40 -6.79 11.87
N SER A 72 2.39 -7.46 11.30
CA SER A 72 2.38 -7.76 9.88
C SER A 72 1.09 -7.22 9.23
N ILE A 73 1.23 -6.76 7.99
CA ILE A 73 0.14 -6.24 7.16
C ILE A 73 0.09 -7.09 5.90
N ASN A 74 -1.04 -7.72 5.70
CA ASN A 74 -1.34 -8.58 4.58
C ASN A 74 -2.60 -8.09 3.88
N HIS A 75 -2.87 -8.61 2.70
CA HIS A 75 -4.09 -8.37 1.95
C HIS A 75 -4.90 -9.67 1.87
N TYR A 76 -6.21 -9.62 1.84
CA TYR A 76 -7.06 -10.82 1.83
C TYR A 76 -6.74 -11.83 0.69
N ARG A 77 -6.11 -11.38 -0.38
CA ARG A 77 -5.65 -12.23 -1.50
C ARG A 77 -4.15 -12.52 -1.51
N ARG A 78 -3.38 -11.89 -0.62
CA ARG A 78 -1.91 -11.95 -0.65
C ARG A 78 -1.36 -11.94 0.75
N ILE A 79 -0.60 -12.96 1.08
CA ILE A 79 0.06 -13.08 2.37
C ILE A 79 1.57 -13.04 2.15
N LEU A 80 2.24 -12.23 2.92
CA LEU A 80 3.68 -12.19 2.99
C LEU A 80 4.17 -13.39 3.82
N ASN A 81 4.87 -14.31 3.19
CA ASN A 81 5.49 -15.47 3.84
C ASN A 81 6.77 -15.02 4.55
N ALA A 82 6.62 -14.42 5.72
CA ALA A 82 7.75 -13.95 6.51
C ALA A 82 7.55 -14.33 7.96
N PRO A 83 8.53 -14.95 8.60
CA PRO A 83 8.55 -14.99 10.05
C PRO A 83 8.71 -13.56 10.56
N VAL A 84 7.96 -13.18 11.58
CA VAL A 84 8.13 -11.88 12.24
C VAL A 84 9.34 -11.97 13.16
N ILE A 85 10.52 -11.67 12.64
CA ILE A 85 11.82 -11.86 13.33
C ILE A 85 12.48 -10.55 13.77
N GLY A 86 11.71 -9.48 13.92
CA GLY A 86 12.27 -8.18 14.34
C GLY A 86 13.00 -7.39 13.23
N GLN A 87 13.19 -7.97 12.05
CA GLN A 87 13.66 -7.27 10.86
C GLN A 87 12.46 -6.91 9.98
N PRO A 88 12.48 -5.75 9.31
CA PRO A 88 11.44 -5.40 8.35
C PRO A 88 11.51 -6.32 7.12
N VAL A 89 10.38 -6.92 6.77
CA VAL A 89 10.19 -7.74 5.58
C VAL A 89 9.10 -7.11 4.72
N PHE A 90 9.31 -7.07 3.42
CA PHE A 90 8.39 -6.50 2.42
C PHE A 90 8.27 -7.44 1.21
N SER A 91 7.31 -7.18 0.33
CA SER A 91 7.11 -7.98 -0.88
C SER A 91 8.35 -8.00 -1.76
N LYS A 92 8.64 -9.14 -2.38
CA LYS A 92 9.76 -9.27 -3.31
C LYS A 92 9.68 -8.24 -4.43
N PRO A 93 10.78 -7.54 -4.74
CA PRO A 93 10.84 -6.59 -5.84
C PRO A 93 10.56 -7.23 -7.22
N ILE A 94 9.89 -6.50 -8.08
CA ILE A 94 9.64 -6.85 -9.48
C ILE A 94 10.44 -5.90 -10.37
N ASN A 95 11.20 -6.44 -11.32
CA ASN A 95 11.93 -5.65 -12.30
C ASN A 95 10.98 -5.05 -13.34
N LEU A 96 11.18 -3.78 -13.65
CA LEU A 96 10.47 -3.05 -14.70
C LEU A 96 11.36 -2.92 -15.95
N LEU A 97 10.75 -2.89 -17.11
CA LEU A 97 11.46 -2.63 -18.37
C LEU A 97 11.89 -1.16 -18.51
N VAL A 98 11.12 -0.26 -17.88
CA VAL A 98 11.33 1.18 -17.89
C VAL A 98 11.53 1.68 -16.45
N THR A 99 11.83 2.97 -16.25
CA THR A 99 11.90 3.56 -14.91
C THR A 99 10.53 3.54 -14.22
N MET A 100 10.50 3.60 -12.88
CA MET A 100 9.23 3.75 -12.15
C MET A 100 8.48 5.01 -12.59
N TYR A 101 9.21 6.08 -12.90
CA TYR A 101 8.63 7.32 -13.40
C TYR A 101 7.90 7.11 -14.73
N ASP A 102 8.56 6.49 -15.71
CA ASP A 102 7.96 6.21 -17.01
C ASP A 102 6.80 5.22 -16.89
N HIS A 103 6.95 4.18 -16.05
CA HIS A 103 5.90 3.23 -15.77
C HIS A 103 4.67 3.91 -15.15
N PHE A 104 4.86 4.78 -14.15
CA PHE A 104 3.76 5.52 -13.54
C PHE A 104 3.10 6.46 -14.55
N SER A 105 3.91 7.20 -15.32
CA SER A 105 3.42 8.11 -16.36
C SER A 105 2.58 7.40 -17.42
N ALA A 106 2.99 6.20 -17.82
CA ALA A 106 2.25 5.38 -18.79
C ALA A 106 0.97 4.75 -18.23
N CYS A 107 0.92 4.42 -16.94
CA CYS A 107 -0.24 3.76 -16.32
C CYS A 107 -1.28 4.74 -15.76
N HIS A 108 -0.86 5.93 -15.40
CA HIS A 108 -1.71 6.91 -14.71
C HIS A 108 -1.64 8.29 -15.36
N SER A 109 -0.57 9.05 -15.09
CA SER A 109 -0.37 10.38 -15.70
C SER A 109 1.01 10.93 -15.37
N LYS A 110 1.68 11.48 -16.38
CA LYS A 110 2.91 12.25 -16.18
C LYS A 110 2.66 13.48 -15.30
N LYS A 111 1.58 14.21 -15.57
CA LYS A 111 1.21 15.39 -14.78
C LYS A 111 1.03 15.05 -13.30
N LEU A 112 0.40 13.94 -12.98
CA LEU A 112 0.14 13.53 -11.60
C LEU A 112 1.43 13.31 -10.83
N ILE A 113 2.41 12.59 -11.40
CA ILE A 113 3.68 12.34 -10.72
C ILE A 113 4.53 13.61 -10.62
N ASP A 114 4.50 14.48 -11.64
CA ASP A 114 5.19 15.76 -11.61
C ASP A 114 4.60 16.70 -10.54
N ASP A 115 3.27 16.81 -10.46
CA ASP A 115 2.57 17.60 -9.44
C ASP A 115 2.87 17.08 -8.03
N PHE A 116 2.87 15.76 -7.84
CA PHE A 116 3.23 15.16 -6.56
C PHE A 116 4.67 15.51 -6.15
N ILE A 117 5.65 15.30 -7.03
CA ILE A 117 7.05 15.64 -6.76
C ILE A 117 7.20 17.14 -6.49
N ALA A 118 6.50 17.98 -7.25
CA ALA A 118 6.53 19.43 -7.05
C ALA A 118 5.97 19.87 -5.71
N SER A 119 4.97 19.14 -5.18
CA SER A 119 4.33 19.45 -3.89
C SER A 119 5.17 19.12 -2.66
N LEU A 120 6.25 18.34 -2.81
CA LEU A 120 7.13 17.99 -1.70
C LEU A 120 7.86 19.24 -1.19
N ALA A 121 7.63 19.60 0.08
CA ALA A 121 8.19 20.79 0.69
C ALA A 121 9.66 20.64 1.11
N ASP A 122 10.09 19.42 1.45
CA ASP A 122 11.47 19.11 1.84
C ASP A 122 12.32 18.81 0.58
N ASP A 123 13.32 19.63 0.33
CA ASP A 123 14.20 19.51 -0.85
C ASP A 123 15.00 18.21 -0.87
N ASN A 124 15.40 17.67 0.30
CA ASN A 124 16.09 16.39 0.39
C ASN A 124 15.15 15.23 0.04
N LEU A 125 13.91 15.25 0.56
CA LEU A 125 12.89 14.28 0.20
C LEU A 125 12.57 14.37 -1.29
N LYS A 126 12.40 15.58 -1.82
CA LYS A 126 12.12 15.81 -3.24
C LYS A 126 13.24 15.26 -4.13
N LYS A 127 14.49 15.51 -3.79
CA LYS A 127 15.66 14.94 -4.49
C LYS A 127 15.65 13.42 -4.42
N LEU A 128 15.48 12.85 -3.22
CA LEU A 128 15.47 11.40 -2.99
C LEU A 128 14.36 10.71 -3.79
N VAL A 129 13.16 11.31 -3.82
CA VAL A 129 12.02 10.79 -4.59
C VAL A 129 12.29 10.89 -6.09
N THR A 130 12.79 12.03 -6.58
CA THR A 130 13.14 12.22 -8.00
C THR A 130 14.15 11.18 -8.47
N GLU A 131 15.24 10.98 -7.71
CA GLU A 131 16.25 9.96 -8.01
C GLU A 131 15.70 8.54 -7.87
N GLY A 132 14.87 8.30 -6.85
CA GLY A 132 14.23 7.02 -6.59
C GLY A 132 13.30 6.60 -7.72
N MET A 133 12.59 7.53 -8.32
CA MET A 133 11.70 7.27 -9.46
C MET A 133 12.45 6.83 -10.74
N GLN A 134 13.76 7.02 -10.82
CA GLN A 134 14.59 6.53 -11.92
C GLN A 134 14.97 5.04 -11.80
N GLN A 135 14.62 4.37 -10.70
CA GLN A 135 14.84 2.93 -10.55
C GLN A 135 13.95 2.13 -11.51
N LYS A 136 14.46 0.97 -11.93
CA LYS A 136 13.72 0.00 -12.76
C LYS A 136 13.21 -1.17 -11.92
N VAL A 137 12.69 -0.89 -10.75
CA VAL A 137 12.17 -1.89 -9.81
C VAL A 137 10.96 -1.33 -9.10
N ILE A 138 10.00 -2.18 -8.78
CA ILE A 138 8.85 -1.85 -7.93
C ILE A 138 8.65 -2.93 -6.87
N ILE A 139 8.34 -2.51 -5.65
CA ILE A 139 7.92 -3.38 -4.56
C ILE A 139 6.39 -3.26 -4.44
N PRO A 140 5.64 -4.26 -4.91
CA PRO A 140 4.19 -4.15 -5.03
C PRO A 140 3.49 -4.43 -3.70
N TYR A 141 2.23 -4.02 -3.63
CA TYR A 141 1.20 -4.43 -2.66
C TYR A 141 1.29 -3.85 -1.25
N ASN A 142 2.30 -3.06 -0.90
CA ASN A 142 2.49 -2.49 0.44
C ASN A 142 2.37 -3.51 1.59
N LEU A 143 2.73 -4.78 1.36
CA LEU A 143 2.79 -5.80 2.39
C LEU A 143 4.02 -5.57 3.27
N PHE A 144 3.85 -5.80 4.57
CA PHE A 144 4.88 -5.53 5.56
C PHE A 144 4.83 -6.55 6.70
N SER A 145 5.99 -6.92 7.22
CA SER A 145 6.14 -7.63 8.49
C SER A 145 7.38 -7.14 9.21
N GLY A 146 7.24 -6.72 10.47
CA GLY A 146 8.39 -6.22 11.23
C GLY A 146 8.02 -5.35 12.42
N PRO A 147 9.00 -4.56 12.93
CA PRO A 147 8.78 -3.66 14.05
C PRO A 147 7.77 -2.56 13.73
N LEU A 148 6.83 -2.31 14.66
CA LEU A 148 5.83 -1.24 14.55
C LEU A 148 6.50 0.14 14.34
N GLN A 149 7.70 0.34 14.94
CA GLN A 149 8.47 1.56 14.74
C GLN A 149 8.91 1.77 13.28
N VAL A 150 9.24 0.70 12.56
CA VAL A 150 9.59 0.79 11.11
C VAL A 150 8.35 1.13 10.29
N LEU A 151 7.19 0.59 10.66
CA LEU A 151 5.92 0.98 10.03
C LEU A 151 5.60 2.46 10.27
N ALA A 152 5.90 3.01 11.46
CA ALA A 152 5.78 4.44 11.72
C ALA A 152 6.73 5.29 10.86
N GLN A 153 7.96 4.83 10.64
CA GLN A 153 8.90 5.50 9.71
C GLN A 153 8.37 5.46 8.27
N TRP A 154 7.84 4.31 7.85
CA TRP A 154 7.17 4.18 6.55
C TRP A 154 6.00 5.18 6.43
N TYR A 155 5.17 5.29 7.45
CA TYR A 155 4.03 6.21 7.45
C TYR A 155 4.48 7.67 7.27
N ASN A 156 5.51 8.09 8.00
CA ASN A 156 6.04 9.45 7.89
C ASN A 156 6.69 9.73 6.53
N PHE A 157 7.40 8.76 5.97
CA PHE A 157 8.09 8.92 4.69
C PHE A 157 7.15 8.76 3.48
N VAL A 158 6.23 7.78 3.53
CA VAL A 158 5.37 7.42 2.40
C VAL A 158 4.00 8.08 2.51
N ALA A 159 3.30 7.87 3.63
CA ALA A 159 1.90 8.25 3.75
C ALA A 159 1.70 9.75 3.94
N GLN A 160 2.46 10.39 4.82
CA GLN A 160 2.28 11.81 5.14
C GLN A 160 2.43 12.74 3.91
N PRO A 161 3.47 12.63 3.07
CA PRO A 161 3.59 13.47 1.88
C PRO A 161 2.44 13.25 0.89
N ILE A 162 1.95 12.01 0.76
CA ILE A 162 0.82 11.69 -0.10
C ILE A 162 -0.48 12.29 0.45
N ILE A 163 -0.70 12.18 1.75
CA ILE A 163 -1.87 12.77 2.43
C ILE A 163 -1.88 14.29 2.21
N GLU A 164 -0.75 14.97 2.41
CA GLU A 164 -0.66 16.42 2.19
C GLU A 164 -0.92 16.80 0.72
N PHE A 165 -0.37 16.05 -0.22
CA PHE A 165 -0.67 16.24 -1.64
C PHE A 165 -2.16 16.08 -1.94
N MET A 166 -2.79 15.02 -1.42
CA MET A 166 -4.22 14.74 -1.63
C MET A 166 -5.12 15.83 -1.03
N LYS A 167 -4.78 16.40 0.13
CA LYS A 167 -5.50 17.54 0.73
C LYS A 167 -5.51 18.78 -0.18
N GLY A 168 -4.48 18.96 -1.00
CA GLY A 168 -4.41 20.05 -1.99
C GLY A 168 -5.39 19.86 -3.16
N ILE A 169 -5.88 18.65 -3.38
CA ILE A 169 -6.78 18.33 -4.50
C ILE A 169 -8.24 18.51 -4.07
N LYS A 170 -8.83 19.67 -4.37
CA LYS A 170 -10.22 19.99 -3.98
C LYS A 170 -11.28 19.03 -4.57
N ASN A 171 -11.03 18.51 -5.77
CA ASN A 171 -11.94 17.58 -6.46
C ASN A 171 -11.11 16.56 -7.23
N VAL A 172 -11.02 15.34 -6.66
CA VAL A 172 -10.20 14.28 -7.21
C VAL A 172 -10.66 13.84 -8.61
N GLU A 173 -11.97 13.78 -8.85
CA GLU A 173 -12.50 13.39 -10.15
C GLU A 173 -12.14 14.39 -11.24
N LYS A 174 -12.31 15.69 -10.95
CA LYS A 174 -11.93 16.76 -11.87
C LYS A 174 -10.42 16.71 -12.14
N TYR A 175 -9.61 16.57 -11.10
CA TYR A 175 -8.15 16.48 -11.22
C TYR A 175 -7.72 15.31 -12.10
N VAL A 176 -8.30 14.12 -11.91
CA VAL A 176 -8.01 12.95 -12.75
C VAL A 176 -8.35 13.21 -14.23
N LYS A 177 -9.52 13.81 -14.52
CA LYS A 177 -9.91 14.17 -15.89
C LYS A 177 -8.93 15.17 -16.54
N GLU A 178 -8.49 16.17 -15.78
CA GLU A 178 -7.58 17.22 -16.26
C GLU A 178 -6.11 16.78 -16.31
N SER A 179 -5.75 15.72 -15.60
CA SER A 179 -4.37 15.20 -15.58
C SER A 179 -3.99 14.37 -16.81
N GLY A 180 -4.95 13.99 -17.65
CA GLY A 180 -4.75 13.07 -18.76
C GLY A 180 -4.66 11.59 -18.35
N ALA A 181 -5.01 11.25 -17.11
CA ALA A 181 -4.93 9.88 -16.61
C ALA A 181 -5.89 8.89 -17.32
N LEU A 182 -6.92 9.41 -17.99
CA LEU A 182 -7.89 8.62 -18.75
C LEU A 182 -7.49 8.41 -20.22
N ASP A 183 -6.45 9.11 -20.71
CA ASP A 183 -6.05 9.09 -22.12
C ASP A 183 -5.12 7.90 -22.45
N TYR A 184 -4.64 7.17 -21.45
CA TYR A 184 -3.71 6.08 -21.64
C TYR A 184 -4.41 4.74 -21.92
N ASN A 185 -4.27 4.26 -23.15
CA ASN A 185 -4.85 3.00 -23.62
C ASN A 185 -4.17 1.72 -23.09
N SER A 186 -3.04 1.84 -22.38
CA SER A 186 -2.26 0.68 -21.93
C SER A 186 -2.71 0.11 -20.59
N ALA A 187 -3.42 0.87 -19.78
CA ALA A 187 -3.90 0.39 -18.51
C ALA A 187 -5.16 -0.45 -18.71
N ARG A 188 -5.19 -1.65 -18.15
CA ARG A 188 -6.39 -2.50 -18.06
C ARG A 188 -7.61 -1.78 -17.47
N ASN A 189 -7.41 -0.63 -16.83
CA ASN A 189 -8.44 0.16 -16.17
C ASN A 189 -8.16 1.67 -16.31
N ASN A 190 -8.59 2.27 -17.40
CA ASN A 190 -8.64 3.71 -17.55
C ASN A 190 -9.97 4.34 -17.04
N SER A 191 -10.73 3.61 -16.21
CA SER A 191 -11.95 4.15 -15.60
C SER A 191 -11.62 5.23 -14.58
N ILE A 192 -12.50 6.22 -14.46
CA ILE A 192 -12.36 7.29 -13.48
C ILE A 192 -12.24 6.76 -12.06
N GLU A 193 -13.00 5.71 -11.71
CA GLU A 193 -12.98 5.10 -10.39
C GLU A 193 -11.63 4.44 -10.07
N TYR A 194 -10.99 3.82 -11.06
CA TYR A 194 -9.67 3.28 -10.88
C TYR A 194 -8.62 4.37 -10.73
N GLN A 195 -8.64 5.38 -11.59
CA GLN A 195 -7.65 6.46 -11.59
C GLN A 195 -7.78 7.41 -10.38
N LYS A 196 -8.93 7.47 -9.72
CA LYS A 196 -9.08 8.21 -8.45
C LYS A 196 -8.24 7.65 -7.30
N ARG A 197 -7.73 6.43 -7.41
CA ARG A 197 -6.87 5.77 -6.39
C ARG A 197 -5.44 6.31 -6.37
N ILE A 198 -5.27 7.61 -6.56
CA ILE A 198 -3.98 8.32 -6.68
C ILE A 198 -3.04 7.97 -5.52
N ALA A 199 -3.54 8.07 -4.29
CA ALA A 199 -2.74 7.82 -3.09
C ALA A 199 -2.24 6.37 -3.02
N ALA A 200 -3.06 5.39 -3.39
CA ALA A 200 -2.67 3.99 -3.43
C ALA A 200 -1.55 3.74 -4.47
N PHE A 201 -1.63 4.37 -5.66
CA PHE A 201 -0.59 4.23 -6.68
C PHE A 201 0.72 4.91 -6.32
N LEU A 202 0.65 6.10 -5.71
CA LEU A 202 1.83 6.80 -5.21
C LEU A 202 2.48 6.03 -4.07
N SER A 203 1.67 5.41 -3.19
CA SER A 203 2.20 4.68 -2.02
C SER A 203 3.09 3.49 -2.41
N GLU A 204 2.77 2.73 -3.46
CA GLU A 204 3.63 1.65 -3.94
C GLU A 204 5.00 2.15 -4.42
N ARG A 205 5.04 3.31 -5.10
CA ARG A 205 6.29 3.92 -5.58
C ARG A 205 7.11 4.48 -4.44
N MET A 206 6.48 5.22 -3.55
CA MET A 206 7.13 5.75 -2.36
C MET A 206 7.61 4.63 -1.43
N SER A 207 6.85 3.55 -1.28
CA SER A 207 7.27 2.34 -0.55
C SER A 207 8.52 1.71 -1.17
N THR A 208 8.57 1.62 -2.50
CA THR A 208 9.76 1.12 -3.19
C THR A 208 11.00 1.96 -2.86
N ILE A 209 10.87 3.29 -2.89
CA ILE A 209 11.97 4.20 -2.53
C ILE A 209 12.36 4.03 -1.06
N PHE A 210 11.37 3.92 -0.16
CA PHE A 210 11.62 3.71 1.26
C PHE A 210 12.42 2.43 1.52
N TRP A 211 11.98 1.29 0.97
CA TRP A 211 12.63 0.00 1.19
C TRP A 211 13.98 -0.14 0.50
N THR A 212 14.22 0.56 -0.61
CA THR A 212 15.48 0.45 -1.36
C THR A 212 16.52 1.47 -0.94
N ARG A 213 16.12 2.61 -0.36
CA ARG A 213 17.03 3.74 -0.11
C ARG A 213 17.06 4.25 1.33
N VAL A 214 16.01 4.00 2.11
CA VAL A 214 15.87 4.56 3.46
C VAL A 214 15.98 3.48 4.53
N CYS A 215 15.23 2.39 4.38
CA CYS A 215 15.17 1.32 5.35
C CYS A 215 15.60 -0.01 4.72
N GLN A 216 16.73 -0.53 5.16
CA GLN A 216 17.19 -1.84 4.72
C GLN A 216 16.32 -2.92 5.36
N GLY A 217 15.56 -3.64 4.54
CA GLY A 217 14.75 -4.77 4.97
C GLY A 217 15.02 -5.97 4.07
N VAL A 218 14.32 -7.07 4.35
CA VAL A 218 14.47 -8.34 3.63
C VAL A 218 13.28 -8.56 2.70
N PRO A 219 13.51 -8.86 1.41
CA PRO A 219 12.44 -9.27 0.50
C PRO A 219 11.85 -10.62 0.94
N GLY A 220 10.51 -10.68 1.05
CA GLY A 220 9.77 -11.89 1.38
C GLY A 220 8.93 -12.39 0.20
N GLU A 221 8.74 -13.70 0.12
CA GLU A 221 7.85 -14.30 -0.87
C GLU A 221 6.38 -13.99 -0.52
N VAL A 222 5.56 -13.80 -1.54
CA VAL A 222 4.13 -13.55 -1.40
C VAL A 222 3.35 -14.75 -1.89
N SER A 223 2.54 -15.35 -1.01
CA SER A 223 1.55 -16.35 -1.42
C SER A 223 0.28 -15.66 -1.89
N LEU A 224 -0.20 -16.06 -3.07
CA LEU A 224 -1.53 -15.74 -3.53
C LEU A 224 -2.49 -16.74 -2.88
N LEU A 225 -3.45 -16.24 -2.12
CA LEU A 225 -4.59 -17.03 -1.68
C LEU A 225 -5.65 -16.90 -2.75
N GLU A 226 -5.81 -17.93 -3.55
CA GLU A 226 -6.83 -17.96 -4.59
C GLU A 226 -8.21 -17.94 -3.91
N ASP A 227 -8.96 -16.91 -4.21
CA ASP A 227 -10.40 -16.89 -4.04
C ASP A 227 -10.97 -17.84 -5.09
N ASN A 228 -11.43 -19.04 -4.70
CA ASN A 228 -12.00 -20.04 -5.60
C ASN A 228 -13.31 -19.60 -6.29
N GLN A 229 -13.58 -18.30 -6.38
CA GLN A 229 -14.84 -17.75 -6.86
C GLN A 229 -14.72 -16.97 -8.18
N HIS A 230 -13.68 -17.13 -8.98
CA HIS A 230 -13.70 -16.58 -10.35
C HIS A 230 -12.90 -17.46 -11.30
N ILE A 231 -13.54 -18.53 -11.75
CA ILE A 231 -13.40 -19.05 -13.11
C ILE A 231 -14.69 -18.75 -13.86
#